data_6a8dd813d52a92b23a8f07397402180f
#
_entry.id   6a8dd813d52a92b23a8f07397402180f
#
_cell.length_a   1.000
_cell.length_b   1.000
_cell.length_c   1.000
_cell.angle_alpha   90.00
_cell.angle_beta   90.00
_cell.angle_gamma   90.00
#
_symmetry.space_group_name_H-M   'P 1'
#
loop_
_entity.id
_entity.type
_entity.pdbx_description
1 polymer ?
#
loop_
_entity_poly.entity_id
_entity_poly.type
_entity_poly.pdbx_seq_one_letter_code
_entity_poly.pdbx_strand_id
1 'polypeptide(L)'
;MEDLFAGVDVSTQGQKIVIIDLEKRSVIYSDFINYDIDLPKYNTLNGVLKDTDFGVSESNPNMWIDSLHLLFERLKTSSDIIQSIKAISIAGQQHGLVAIDKDGNLAKSTSKLWNDFSTAEECEILTKEVGGSEQMITEVANSQRTGYTASKIFHMYRNERELYDKTDHFLLVHNYINWYLTGGKIAMEEGDASGTGIWDPVTKTWSKNLMNIISDDLVSKLPIVSSATKSIGYISNSLANQYGFDLECRIDAGSGDNMYSALGTGNIEPGTVTISLGTSGTAFTILDKPFVDKDGEIACFCDSTGKYLPLLCISNMAGGYNTFLEENNLSHADFEALLTQTPPGNNGNIIIKMESYSKKGVS
;
A
#
# COMPACT_ATOMS: atom_id res chain seq x y z
N MET A 1 5.07 -6.36 33.91
CA MET A 1 4.01 -6.33 32.88
C MET A 1 4.67 -6.67 31.57
N GLU A 2 4.11 -7.58 30.82
CA GLU A 2 4.67 -7.98 29.52
C GLU A 2 4.58 -6.80 28.54
N ASP A 3 5.65 -6.53 27.80
CA ASP A 3 5.67 -5.48 26.77
C ASP A 3 5.20 -6.12 25.45
N LEU A 4 3.93 -5.90 25.12
CA LEU A 4 3.28 -6.42 23.93
C LEU A 4 3.23 -5.36 22.83
N PHE A 5 3.34 -5.80 21.59
CA PHE A 5 3.30 -4.95 20.40
C PHE A 5 2.33 -5.52 19.38
N ALA A 6 1.48 -4.66 18.83
CA ALA A 6 0.51 -5.05 17.82
C ALA A 6 0.94 -4.55 16.43
N GLY A 7 0.92 -5.46 15.45
CA GLY A 7 0.98 -5.13 14.04
C GLY A 7 -0.39 -5.35 13.40
N VAL A 8 -0.85 -4.40 12.61
CA VAL A 8 -2.08 -4.52 11.82
C VAL A 8 -1.74 -4.37 10.35
N ASP A 9 -2.14 -5.33 9.53
CA ASP A 9 -2.00 -5.28 8.07
C ASP A 9 -3.37 -5.04 7.43
N VAL A 10 -3.50 -3.95 6.68
CA VAL A 10 -4.70 -3.53 5.95
C VAL A 10 -4.50 -3.82 4.48
N SER A 11 -4.72 -5.08 4.11
CA SER A 11 -4.54 -5.58 2.75
C SER A 11 -5.79 -5.32 1.88
N THR A 12 -5.73 -5.72 0.60
CA THR A 12 -6.86 -5.53 -0.33
C THR A 12 -8.09 -6.36 0.06
N GLN A 13 -7.89 -7.62 0.48
CA GLN A 13 -8.98 -8.57 0.70
C GLN A 13 -9.40 -8.72 2.18
N GLY A 14 -8.62 -8.17 3.08
CA GLY A 14 -8.86 -8.34 4.51
C GLY A 14 -7.92 -7.55 5.37
N GLN A 15 -8.11 -7.67 6.67
CA GLN A 15 -7.29 -7.02 7.68
C GLN A 15 -6.88 -8.02 8.74
N LYS A 16 -5.60 -8.00 9.08
CA LYS A 16 -5.02 -8.93 10.05
C LYS A 16 -4.41 -8.17 11.21
N ILE A 17 -4.58 -8.70 12.42
CA ILE A 17 -3.84 -8.27 13.60
C ILE A 17 -2.91 -9.39 14.07
N VAL A 18 -1.72 -9.02 14.52
CA VAL A 18 -0.76 -9.92 15.17
C VAL A 18 -0.23 -9.23 16.41
N ILE A 19 -0.21 -9.92 17.54
CA ILE A 19 0.39 -9.43 18.78
C ILE A 19 1.59 -10.26 19.13
N ILE A 20 2.71 -9.59 19.32
CA ILE A 20 3.99 -10.19 19.70
C ILE A 20 4.39 -9.82 21.13
N ASP A 21 4.92 -10.82 21.82
CA ASP A 21 5.63 -10.67 23.07
C ASP A 21 7.15 -10.66 22.76
N LEU A 22 7.79 -9.51 22.96
CA LEU A 22 9.22 -9.36 22.65
C LEU A 22 10.12 -10.15 23.59
N GLU A 23 9.74 -10.33 24.85
CA GLU A 23 10.52 -11.12 25.80
C GLU A 23 10.52 -12.59 25.42
N LYS A 24 9.35 -13.12 25.09
CA LYS A 24 9.16 -14.51 24.63
C LYS A 24 9.55 -14.72 23.16
N ARG A 25 9.73 -13.64 22.39
CA ARG A 25 9.98 -13.65 20.93
C ARG A 25 8.96 -14.53 20.18
N SER A 26 7.70 -14.35 20.50
CA SER A 26 6.61 -15.18 19.96
C SER A 26 5.37 -14.39 19.65
N VAL A 27 4.62 -14.87 18.66
CA VAL A 27 3.25 -14.41 18.39
C VAL A 27 2.35 -15.04 19.46
N ILE A 28 1.64 -14.22 20.22
CA ILE A 28 0.73 -14.67 21.28
C ILE A 28 -0.74 -14.54 20.90
N TYR A 29 -1.05 -13.75 19.89
CA TYR A 29 -2.39 -13.61 19.34
C TYR A 29 -2.31 -13.27 17.85
N SER A 30 -3.27 -13.80 17.08
CA SER A 30 -3.46 -13.42 15.67
C SER A 30 -4.91 -13.65 15.29
N ASP A 31 -5.50 -12.69 14.57
CA ASP A 31 -6.84 -12.78 14.02
C ASP A 31 -6.90 -12.10 12.64
N PHE A 32 -7.93 -12.45 11.87
CA PHE A 32 -8.10 -11.98 10.49
C PHE A 32 -9.57 -11.72 10.18
N ILE A 33 -9.85 -10.60 9.53
CA ILE A 33 -11.16 -10.24 8.98
C ILE A 33 -11.07 -10.33 7.46
N ASN A 34 -11.91 -11.16 6.85
CA ASN A 34 -12.13 -11.15 5.41
C ASN A 34 -13.27 -10.19 5.08
N TYR A 35 -13.02 -9.19 4.24
CA TYR A 35 -14.01 -8.14 3.97
C TYR A 35 -15.29 -8.67 3.32
N ASP A 36 -15.18 -9.63 2.40
CA ASP A 36 -16.35 -10.18 1.70
C ASP A 36 -17.23 -11.03 2.62
N ILE A 37 -16.62 -11.74 3.57
CA ILE A 37 -17.30 -12.68 4.47
C ILE A 37 -17.77 -12.00 5.75
N ASP A 38 -16.88 -11.26 6.42
CA ASP A 38 -17.16 -10.67 7.73
C ASP A 38 -17.89 -9.32 7.63
N LEU A 39 -17.79 -8.62 6.48
CA LEU A 39 -18.38 -7.29 6.24
C LEU A 39 -19.21 -7.24 4.94
N PRO A 40 -20.17 -8.17 4.73
CA PRO A 40 -20.92 -8.28 3.47
C PRO A 40 -21.73 -7.03 3.11
N LYS A 41 -21.98 -6.14 4.06
CA LYS A 41 -22.66 -4.86 3.83
C LYS A 41 -21.94 -3.92 2.86
N TYR A 42 -20.64 -4.11 2.64
CA TYR A 42 -19.86 -3.32 1.70
C TYR A 42 -19.91 -3.82 0.25
N ASN A 43 -20.56 -4.97 0.00
CA ASN A 43 -20.78 -5.55 -1.33
C ASN A 43 -19.50 -5.66 -2.16
N THR A 44 -18.44 -6.26 -1.56
CA THR A 44 -17.14 -6.44 -2.21
C THR A 44 -16.97 -7.85 -2.78
N LEU A 45 -16.05 -7.98 -3.74
CA LEU A 45 -15.48 -9.22 -4.23
C LEU A 45 -13.95 -9.09 -4.19
N ASN A 46 -13.29 -9.96 -3.42
CA ASN A 46 -11.87 -9.85 -3.12
C ASN A 46 -11.49 -8.46 -2.54
N GLY A 47 -12.39 -7.89 -1.71
CA GLY A 47 -12.21 -6.60 -1.05
C GLY A 47 -12.45 -5.36 -1.94
N VAL A 48 -12.79 -5.55 -3.20
CA VAL A 48 -13.08 -4.49 -4.17
C VAL A 48 -14.60 -4.39 -4.39
N LEU A 49 -15.11 -3.18 -4.53
CA LEU A 49 -16.54 -2.95 -4.82
C LEU A 49 -16.95 -3.66 -6.11
N LYS A 50 -18.13 -4.31 -6.07
CA LYS A 50 -18.73 -4.94 -7.25
C LYS A 50 -19.35 -3.87 -8.17
N ASP A 51 -19.61 -4.27 -9.41
CA ASP A 51 -20.35 -3.47 -10.39
C ASP A 51 -19.68 -2.12 -10.73
N THR A 52 -18.35 -2.07 -10.68
CA THR A 52 -17.55 -0.93 -11.14
C THR A 52 -17.28 -1.03 -12.66
N ASP A 53 -16.99 0.11 -13.28
CA ASP A 53 -16.56 0.16 -14.68
C ASP A 53 -15.24 -0.60 -14.90
N PHE A 54 -14.97 -0.97 -16.16
CA PHE A 54 -13.74 -1.66 -16.51
C PHE A 54 -12.50 -0.83 -16.14
N GLY A 55 -11.57 -1.46 -15.44
CA GLY A 55 -10.33 -0.81 -14.99
C GLY A 55 -10.48 -0.05 -13.67
N VAL A 56 -11.70 0.15 -13.15
CA VAL A 56 -11.93 0.76 -11.84
C VAL A 56 -11.82 -0.27 -10.74
N SER A 57 -10.97 0.02 -9.76
CA SER A 57 -10.82 -0.76 -8.53
C SER A 57 -10.89 0.15 -7.32
N GLU A 58 -12.00 0.08 -6.62
CA GLU A 58 -12.28 0.94 -5.46
C GLU A 58 -12.77 0.14 -4.25
N SER A 59 -12.52 0.67 -3.06
CA SER A 59 -13.08 0.18 -1.80
C SER A 59 -13.63 1.33 -0.96
N ASN A 60 -14.53 1.03 -0.04
CA ASN A 60 -15.03 2.02 0.92
C ASN A 60 -14.07 2.09 2.12
N PRO A 61 -13.43 3.23 2.42
CA PRO A 61 -12.50 3.35 3.56
C PRO A 61 -13.13 3.03 4.93
N ASN A 62 -14.43 3.22 5.10
CA ASN A 62 -15.13 2.82 6.32
C ASN A 62 -15.09 1.30 6.56
N MET A 63 -14.94 0.51 5.51
CA MET A 63 -14.78 -0.95 5.63
C MET A 63 -13.52 -1.30 6.44
N TRP A 64 -12.45 -0.57 6.23
CA TRP A 64 -11.19 -0.78 6.98
C TRP A 64 -11.34 -0.39 8.45
N ILE A 65 -12.08 0.68 8.75
CA ILE A 65 -12.39 1.09 10.12
C ILE A 65 -13.28 0.05 10.81
N ASP A 66 -14.36 -0.41 10.14
CA ASP A 66 -15.24 -1.43 10.70
C ASP A 66 -14.51 -2.76 10.94
N SER A 67 -13.60 -3.11 10.04
CA SER A 67 -12.74 -4.28 10.20
C SER A 67 -11.82 -4.15 11.42
N LEU A 68 -11.23 -2.98 11.62
CA LEU A 68 -10.40 -2.70 12.79
C LEU A 68 -11.20 -2.83 14.08
N HIS A 69 -12.42 -2.32 14.10
CA HIS A 69 -13.35 -2.48 15.23
C HIS A 69 -13.64 -3.95 15.53
N LEU A 70 -13.92 -4.76 14.50
CA LEU A 70 -14.15 -6.19 14.68
C LEU A 70 -12.92 -6.90 15.26
N LEU A 71 -11.70 -6.59 14.79
CA LEU A 71 -10.46 -7.14 15.34
C LEU A 71 -10.29 -6.77 16.82
N PHE A 72 -10.53 -5.52 17.18
CA PHE A 72 -10.41 -5.08 18.58
C PHE A 72 -11.49 -5.70 19.48
N GLU A 73 -12.73 -5.85 19.00
CA GLU A 73 -13.79 -6.56 19.76
C GLU A 73 -13.44 -8.03 19.98
N ARG A 74 -12.94 -8.73 18.93
CA ARG A 74 -12.52 -10.13 19.05
C ARG A 74 -11.34 -10.25 20.00
N LEU A 75 -10.37 -9.35 19.93
CA LEU A 75 -9.22 -9.32 20.85
C LEU A 75 -9.68 -9.13 22.30
N LYS A 76 -10.54 -8.15 22.54
CA LYS A 76 -11.06 -7.82 23.88
C LYS A 76 -11.86 -8.98 24.50
N THR A 77 -12.61 -9.73 23.66
CA THR A 77 -13.42 -10.84 24.16
C THR A 77 -12.62 -12.13 24.36
N SER A 78 -11.50 -12.28 23.68
CA SER A 78 -10.69 -13.52 23.71
C SER A 78 -9.52 -13.46 24.69
N SER A 79 -9.12 -12.28 25.15
CA SER A 79 -7.96 -12.15 26.03
C SER A 79 -7.93 -10.83 26.81
N ASP A 80 -7.26 -10.82 27.95
CA ASP A 80 -7.07 -9.62 28.79
C ASP A 80 -5.75 -8.86 28.47
N ILE A 81 -5.15 -9.13 27.29
CA ILE A 81 -3.82 -8.60 26.95
C ILE A 81 -3.84 -7.19 26.40
N ILE A 82 -5.00 -6.66 26.01
CA ILE A 82 -5.13 -5.40 25.28
C ILE A 82 -4.51 -4.23 26.05
N GLN A 83 -4.65 -4.18 27.36
CA GLN A 83 -4.06 -3.15 28.22
C GLN A 83 -2.52 -3.20 28.26
N SER A 84 -1.93 -4.35 27.92
CA SER A 84 -0.47 -4.55 27.91
C SER A 84 0.17 -4.15 26.59
N ILE A 85 -0.62 -3.78 25.56
CA ILE A 85 -0.11 -3.39 24.26
C ILE A 85 0.49 -1.99 24.37
N LYS A 86 1.81 -1.90 24.13
CA LYS A 86 2.60 -0.66 24.26
C LYS A 86 2.64 0.18 23.00
N ALA A 87 2.54 -0.46 21.85
CA ALA A 87 2.47 0.24 20.56
C ALA A 87 1.69 -0.58 19.53
N ILE A 88 1.09 0.16 18.58
CA ILE A 88 0.43 -0.37 17.40
C ILE A 88 1.11 0.23 16.18
N SER A 89 1.44 -0.61 15.21
CA SER A 89 1.97 -0.20 13.91
C SER A 89 1.12 -0.78 12.78
N ILE A 90 0.89 0.03 11.75
CA ILE A 90 0.00 -0.29 10.65
C ILE A 90 0.81 -0.52 9.38
N ALA A 91 0.68 -1.70 8.78
CA ALA A 91 0.98 -1.96 7.38
C ALA A 91 -0.27 -1.71 6.55
N GLY A 92 -0.15 -1.09 5.39
CA GLY A 92 -1.30 -0.90 4.50
C GLY A 92 -0.94 -1.12 3.05
N GLN A 93 -1.92 -1.61 2.26
CA GLN A 93 -1.77 -1.65 0.82
C GLN A 93 -1.37 -0.27 0.28
N GLN A 94 -0.38 -0.22 -0.58
CA GLN A 94 0.18 1.04 -1.07
C GLN A 94 -0.77 1.77 -2.02
N HIS A 95 -0.58 3.08 -2.17
CA HIS A 95 -1.18 3.93 -3.21
C HIS A 95 -2.69 4.14 -3.15
N GLY A 96 -3.42 3.51 -2.23
CA GLY A 96 -4.86 3.72 -2.07
C GLY A 96 -5.16 5.15 -1.63
N LEU A 97 -6.02 5.88 -2.38
CA LEU A 97 -6.31 7.29 -2.13
C LEU A 97 -7.54 7.47 -1.25
N VAL A 98 -7.37 7.97 -0.05
CA VAL A 98 -8.45 8.41 0.84
C VAL A 98 -8.48 9.93 0.91
N ALA A 99 -9.63 10.52 0.64
CA ALA A 99 -9.86 11.96 0.75
C ALA A 99 -10.76 12.26 1.94
N ILE A 100 -10.29 13.07 2.89
CA ILE A 100 -11.06 13.50 4.05
C ILE A 100 -11.31 15.01 4.03
N ASP A 101 -12.47 15.44 4.54
CA ASP A 101 -12.79 16.85 4.69
C ASP A 101 -12.26 17.41 6.03
N LYS A 102 -12.41 18.71 6.25
CA LYS A 102 -11.96 19.41 7.48
C LYS A 102 -12.60 18.90 8.77
N ASP A 103 -13.74 18.24 8.68
CA ASP A 103 -14.45 17.67 9.82
C ASP A 103 -14.09 16.19 10.05
N GLY A 104 -13.21 15.64 9.20
CA GLY A 104 -12.74 14.27 9.25
C GLY A 104 -13.68 13.25 8.58
N ASN A 105 -14.71 13.71 7.88
CA ASN A 105 -15.55 12.81 7.09
C ASN A 105 -14.89 12.51 5.74
N LEU A 106 -15.27 11.40 5.12
CA LEU A 106 -14.85 11.10 3.77
C LEU A 106 -15.40 12.19 2.81
N ALA A 107 -14.51 12.88 2.12
CA ALA A 107 -14.88 13.79 1.03
C ALA A 107 -15.36 13.00 -0.18
N LYS A 108 -14.75 11.85 -0.45
CA LYS A 108 -15.18 10.83 -1.41
C LYS A 108 -15.41 9.51 -0.66
N SER A 109 -16.56 8.89 -0.89
CA SER A 109 -17.00 7.67 -0.20
C SER A 109 -16.19 6.42 -0.57
N THR A 110 -15.41 6.47 -1.65
CA THR A 110 -14.60 5.38 -2.16
C THR A 110 -13.14 5.78 -2.30
N SER A 111 -12.25 4.81 -2.20
CA SER A 111 -10.80 4.93 -2.40
C SER A 111 -10.40 4.13 -3.64
N LYS A 112 -9.79 4.76 -4.63
CA LYS A 112 -9.12 4.06 -5.74
C LYS A 112 -7.89 3.32 -5.21
N LEU A 113 -7.82 2.02 -5.48
CA LEU A 113 -6.77 1.14 -4.97
C LEU A 113 -5.54 1.11 -5.88
N TRP A 114 -4.50 0.37 -5.46
CA TRP A 114 -3.24 0.21 -6.20
C TRP A 114 -3.42 -0.46 -7.57
N ASN A 115 -4.45 -1.29 -7.72
CA ASN A 115 -4.82 -2.00 -8.95
C ASN A 115 -5.95 -1.30 -9.74
N ASP A 116 -6.17 -0.01 -9.50
CA ASP A 116 -7.05 0.82 -10.32
C ASP A 116 -6.29 1.29 -11.57
N PHE A 117 -6.84 1.03 -12.75
CA PHE A 117 -6.27 1.41 -14.05
C PHE A 117 -7.05 2.51 -14.76
N SER A 118 -8.03 3.12 -14.09
CA SER A 118 -8.93 4.11 -14.70
C SER A 118 -8.30 5.49 -14.90
N THR A 119 -7.09 5.74 -14.40
CA THR A 119 -6.42 7.05 -14.43
C THR A 119 -5.25 7.10 -15.44
N ALA A 120 -5.32 6.32 -16.52
CA ALA A 120 -4.26 6.27 -17.53
C ALA A 120 -4.06 7.60 -18.25
N GLU A 121 -5.15 8.30 -18.58
CA GLU A 121 -5.10 9.62 -19.20
C GLU A 121 -4.35 10.64 -18.30
N GLU A 122 -4.61 10.63 -17.01
CA GLU A 122 -3.96 11.50 -16.05
C GLU A 122 -2.44 11.21 -15.96
N CYS A 123 -2.04 9.94 -16.02
CA CYS A 123 -0.62 9.57 -16.07
C CYS A 123 0.06 10.14 -17.32
N GLU A 124 -0.58 10.04 -18.49
CA GLU A 124 -0.05 10.58 -19.75
C GLU A 124 0.07 12.10 -19.68
N ILE A 125 -0.96 12.78 -19.18
CA ILE A 125 -0.93 14.25 -19.05
C ILE A 125 0.16 14.68 -18.09
N LEU A 126 0.25 14.10 -16.88
CA LEU A 126 1.30 14.43 -15.91
C LEU A 126 2.70 14.22 -16.50
N THR A 127 2.92 13.10 -17.18
CA THR A 127 4.20 12.80 -17.82
C THR A 127 4.55 13.83 -18.91
N LYS A 128 3.57 14.22 -19.72
CA LYS A 128 3.74 15.20 -20.78
C LYS A 128 4.03 16.59 -20.22
N GLU A 129 3.22 17.05 -19.27
CA GLU A 129 3.31 18.40 -18.72
C GLU A 129 4.59 18.62 -17.89
N VAL A 130 5.15 17.59 -17.27
CA VAL A 130 6.45 17.67 -16.59
C VAL A 130 7.64 17.73 -17.57
N GLY A 131 7.44 17.37 -18.84
CA GLY A 131 8.47 17.39 -19.89
C GLY A 131 8.88 16.04 -20.44
N GLY A 132 8.06 14.99 -20.22
CA GLY A 132 8.28 13.64 -20.72
C GLY A 132 8.82 12.66 -19.67
N SER A 133 8.96 11.41 -20.06
CA SER A 133 9.31 10.29 -19.13
C SER A 133 10.66 10.48 -18.45
N GLU A 134 11.68 10.94 -19.17
CA GLU A 134 13.01 11.20 -18.61
C GLU A 134 12.97 12.30 -17.54
N GLN A 135 12.21 13.37 -17.80
CA GLN A 135 12.04 14.45 -16.85
C GLN A 135 11.21 13.98 -15.64
N MET A 136 10.19 13.14 -15.83
CA MET A 136 9.41 12.57 -14.75
C MET A 136 10.29 11.74 -13.80
N ILE A 137 11.14 10.86 -14.34
CA ILE A 137 12.09 10.08 -13.55
C ILE A 137 13.10 10.98 -12.83
N THR A 138 13.53 12.05 -13.46
CA THR A 138 14.42 13.05 -12.81
C THR A 138 13.72 13.76 -11.65
N GLU A 139 12.43 14.05 -11.78
CA GLU A 139 11.63 14.81 -10.82
C GLU A 139 11.25 14.00 -9.56
N VAL A 140 10.89 12.72 -9.72
CA VAL A 140 10.38 11.88 -8.62
C VAL A 140 11.01 10.48 -8.56
N ALA A 141 12.10 10.25 -9.29
CA ALA A 141 12.82 8.98 -9.37
C ALA A 141 11.95 7.77 -9.76
N ASN A 142 10.80 8.01 -10.36
CA ASN A 142 9.82 7.00 -10.77
C ASN A 142 9.10 7.43 -12.06
N SER A 143 8.59 6.47 -12.83
CA SER A 143 7.58 6.73 -13.87
C SER A 143 6.19 6.93 -13.25
N GLN A 144 5.29 7.64 -13.92
CA GLN A 144 3.87 7.65 -13.52
C GLN A 144 3.20 6.33 -13.89
N ARG A 145 2.38 5.83 -12.98
CA ARG A 145 1.61 4.59 -13.13
C ARG A 145 0.19 4.78 -12.60
N THR A 146 -0.78 4.17 -13.24
CA THR A 146 -2.20 4.24 -12.85
C THR A 146 -2.45 3.81 -11.41
N GLY A 147 -1.68 2.85 -10.91
CA GLY A 147 -1.72 2.44 -9.51
C GLY A 147 -1.28 3.52 -8.51
N TYR A 148 -0.49 4.52 -8.94
CA TYR A 148 0.06 5.53 -8.03
C TYR A 148 -0.96 6.62 -7.66
N THR A 149 -0.68 7.32 -6.58
CA THR A 149 -1.60 8.29 -5.97
C THR A 149 -1.74 9.58 -6.79
N ALA A 150 -0.67 10.02 -7.47
CA ALA A 150 -0.65 11.27 -8.24
C ALA A 150 -1.77 11.35 -9.28
N SER A 151 -1.89 10.32 -10.12
CA SER A 151 -2.92 10.28 -11.17
C SER A 151 -4.33 10.25 -10.60
N LYS A 152 -4.54 9.63 -9.44
CA LYS A 152 -5.83 9.58 -8.75
C LYS A 152 -6.24 10.93 -8.18
N ILE A 153 -5.31 11.67 -7.58
CA ILE A 153 -5.56 13.06 -7.12
C ILE A 153 -5.86 13.94 -8.32
N PHE A 154 -5.10 13.81 -9.41
CA PHE A 154 -5.31 14.60 -10.61
C PHE A 154 -6.63 14.26 -11.30
N HIS A 155 -7.02 12.99 -11.32
CA HIS A 155 -8.34 12.56 -11.78
C HIS A 155 -9.46 13.23 -10.99
N MET A 156 -9.35 13.23 -9.66
CA MET A 156 -10.32 13.87 -8.79
C MET A 156 -10.38 15.40 -9.04
N TYR A 157 -9.24 16.07 -9.25
CA TYR A 157 -9.17 17.48 -9.59
C TYR A 157 -9.86 17.82 -10.92
N ARG A 158 -9.66 16.97 -11.95
CA ARG A 158 -10.20 17.18 -13.30
C ARG A 158 -11.67 16.80 -13.44
N ASN A 159 -12.07 15.69 -12.83
CA ASN A 159 -13.34 15.03 -13.12
C ASN A 159 -14.32 15.04 -11.95
N GLU A 160 -13.85 15.26 -10.72
CA GLU A 160 -14.64 15.24 -9.48
C GLU A 160 -14.36 16.51 -8.66
N ARG A 161 -14.41 17.67 -9.32
CA ARG A 161 -13.93 18.93 -8.77
C ARG A 161 -14.58 19.30 -7.43
N GLU A 162 -15.85 19.11 -7.25
CA GLU A 162 -16.55 19.40 -5.99
C GLU A 162 -16.00 18.54 -4.82
N LEU A 163 -15.65 17.28 -5.09
CA LEU A 163 -15.07 16.39 -4.09
C LEU A 163 -13.62 16.80 -3.79
N TYR A 164 -12.85 17.20 -4.81
CA TYR A 164 -11.51 17.74 -4.62
C TYR A 164 -11.52 19.00 -3.76
N ASP A 165 -12.40 19.95 -4.06
CA ASP A 165 -12.51 21.22 -3.33
C ASP A 165 -12.98 21.01 -1.88
N LYS A 166 -13.82 20.00 -1.64
CA LYS A 166 -14.24 19.58 -0.29
C LYS A 166 -13.12 18.92 0.50
N THR A 167 -12.13 18.35 -0.17
CA THR A 167 -11.03 17.60 0.47
C THR A 167 -10.10 18.56 1.21
N ASP A 168 -9.86 18.28 2.49
CA ASP A 168 -8.86 18.96 3.32
C ASP A 168 -7.52 18.23 3.26
N HIS A 169 -7.53 16.88 3.36
CA HIS A 169 -6.33 16.07 3.28
C HIS A 169 -6.49 14.81 2.43
N PHE A 170 -5.44 14.51 1.67
CA PHE A 170 -5.25 13.24 0.99
C PHE A 170 -4.39 12.32 1.84
N LEU A 171 -4.88 11.13 2.15
CA LEU A 171 -4.21 10.11 2.93
C LEU A 171 -4.08 8.83 2.12
N LEU A 172 -3.11 7.99 2.47
CA LEU A 172 -3.05 6.61 2.01
C LEU A 172 -3.71 5.68 3.02
N VAL A 173 -3.81 4.40 2.71
CA VAL A 173 -4.59 3.44 3.52
C VAL A 173 -4.13 3.40 4.97
N HIS A 174 -2.82 3.15 5.22
CA HIS A 174 -2.32 3.09 6.60
C HIS A 174 -2.36 4.46 7.31
N ASN A 175 -2.19 5.56 6.56
CA ASN A 175 -2.29 6.91 7.15
C ASN A 175 -3.72 7.21 7.63
N TYR A 176 -4.73 6.74 6.89
CA TYR A 176 -6.14 6.88 7.28
C TYR A 176 -6.45 6.09 8.55
N ILE A 177 -5.94 4.88 8.69
CA ILE A 177 -6.06 4.10 9.91
C ILE A 177 -5.33 4.78 11.07
N ASN A 178 -4.12 5.26 10.86
CA ASN A 178 -3.35 6.01 11.85
C ASN A 178 -4.06 7.30 12.31
N TRP A 179 -4.62 8.04 11.36
CA TRP A 179 -5.45 9.21 11.64
C TRP A 179 -6.62 8.84 12.55
N TYR A 180 -7.32 7.74 12.24
CA TYR A 180 -8.43 7.26 13.05
C TYR A 180 -8.00 6.82 14.45
N LEU A 181 -6.95 6.01 14.55
CA LEU A 181 -6.41 5.52 15.83
C LEU A 181 -5.99 6.64 16.76
N THR A 182 -5.39 7.69 16.23
CA THR A 182 -4.88 8.82 17.00
C THR A 182 -5.92 9.91 17.29
N GLY A 183 -7.11 9.80 16.70
CA GLY A 183 -8.16 10.82 16.83
C GLY A 183 -7.86 12.09 16.04
N GLY A 184 -7.20 12.00 14.88
CA GLY A 184 -7.05 13.10 13.93
C GLY A 184 -5.62 13.53 13.59
N LYS A 185 -4.58 12.78 13.97
CA LYS A 185 -3.19 13.13 13.58
C LYS A 185 -2.95 12.83 12.11
N ILE A 186 -2.59 13.86 11.35
CA ILE A 186 -2.21 13.76 9.94
C ILE A 186 -0.70 13.51 9.87
N ALA A 187 -0.33 12.37 9.32
CA ALA A 187 1.07 11.99 9.12
C ALA A 187 1.21 11.04 7.93
N MET A 188 2.35 11.08 7.27
CA MET A 188 2.79 10.14 6.24
C MET A 188 4.26 9.83 6.47
N GLU A 189 4.72 8.67 6.03
CA GLU A 189 6.13 8.29 6.14
C GLU A 189 6.78 8.14 4.77
N GLU A 190 8.13 8.07 4.75
CA GLU A 190 8.93 8.13 3.52
C GLU A 190 8.64 6.97 2.55
N GLY A 191 8.35 5.77 3.07
CA GLY A 191 8.07 4.58 2.25
C GLY A 191 6.84 4.78 1.36
N ASP A 192 5.70 5.10 1.96
CA ASP A 192 4.46 5.34 1.21
C ASP A 192 4.51 6.67 0.42
N ALA A 193 5.14 7.71 0.96
CA ALA A 193 5.32 8.98 0.23
C ALA A 193 6.06 8.75 -1.09
N SER A 194 7.11 7.93 -1.10
CA SER A 194 7.89 7.60 -2.30
C SER A 194 7.09 6.86 -3.38
N GLY A 195 5.99 6.20 -2.99
CA GLY A 195 5.06 5.54 -3.90
C GLY A 195 3.94 6.41 -4.45
N THR A 196 3.85 7.68 -4.01
CA THR A 196 2.76 8.57 -4.46
C THR A 196 2.89 9.05 -5.90
N GLY A 197 4.10 9.06 -6.45
CA GLY A 197 4.41 9.66 -7.75
C GLY A 197 4.46 11.19 -7.75
N ILE A 198 4.48 11.82 -6.55
CA ILE A 198 4.64 13.28 -6.37
C ILE A 198 5.84 13.59 -5.47
N TRP A 199 6.22 12.68 -4.60
CA TRP A 199 7.31 12.86 -3.66
C TRP A 199 8.61 12.28 -4.21
N ASP A 200 9.70 13.07 -4.14
CA ASP A 200 11.02 12.65 -4.59
C ASP A 200 11.77 11.93 -3.46
N PRO A 201 12.04 10.62 -3.58
CA PRO A 201 12.77 9.87 -2.57
C PRO A 201 14.25 10.26 -2.46
N VAL A 202 14.83 10.91 -3.48
CA VAL A 202 16.23 11.33 -3.49
C VAL A 202 16.42 12.58 -2.64
N THR A 203 15.60 13.60 -2.86
CA THR A 203 15.64 14.86 -2.10
C THR A 203 14.80 14.84 -0.83
N LYS A 204 13.93 13.81 -0.69
CA LYS A 204 12.97 13.65 0.41
C LYS A 204 12.01 14.83 0.54
N THR A 205 11.49 15.30 -0.58
CA THR A 205 10.57 16.45 -0.67
C THR A 205 9.44 16.19 -1.66
N TRP A 206 8.30 16.85 -1.45
CA TRP A 206 7.25 16.93 -2.46
C TRP A 206 7.73 17.73 -3.67
N SER A 207 7.54 17.20 -4.88
CA SER A 207 7.84 17.90 -6.12
C SER A 207 6.89 19.09 -6.29
N LYS A 208 7.45 20.30 -6.22
CA LYS A 208 6.67 21.54 -6.42
C LYS A 208 6.12 21.62 -7.83
N ASN A 209 6.88 21.14 -8.80
CA ASN A 209 6.48 21.16 -10.21
C ASN A 209 5.23 20.28 -10.43
N LEU A 210 5.28 19.03 -9.99
CA LEU A 210 4.13 18.12 -10.12
C LEU A 210 2.92 18.58 -9.30
N MET A 211 3.12 19.09 -8.09
CA MET A 211 2.02 19.67 -7.32
C MET A 211 1.32 20.78 -8.09
N ASN A 212 2.07 21.74 -8.68
CA ASN A 212 1.51 22.84 -9.44
C ASN A 212 0.82 22.39 -10.75
N ILE A 213 1.30 21.33 -11.38
CA ILE A 213 0.64 20.74 -12.56
C ILE A 213 -0.74 20.17 -12.17
N ILE A 214 -0.83 19.54 -10.99
CA ILE A 214 -2.08 19.00 -10.49
C ILE A 214 -3.02 20.12 -10.02
N SER A 215 -2.56 20.94 -9.05
CA SER A 215 -3.31 22.09 -8.53
C SER A 215 -2.42 22.96 -7.65
N ASP A 216 -2.61 24.28 -7.71
CA ASP A 216 -1.87 25.28 -6.91
C ASP A 216 -2.06 25.09 -5.38
N ASP A 217 -3.18 24.52 -4.94
CA ASP A 217 -3.51 24.31 -3.52
C ASP A 217 -3.14 22.91 -3.00
N LEU A 218 -2.64 22.01 -3.85
CA LEU A 218 -2.36 20.62 -3.47
C LEU A 218 -1.39 20.51 -2.30
N VAL A 219 -0.42 21.41 -2.21
CA VAL A 219 0.57 21.42 -1.12
C VAL A 219 -0.08 21.48 0.27
N SER A 220 -1.22 22.17 0.40
CA SER A 220 -1.95 22.29 1.65
C SER A 220 -2.75 21.04 2.02
N LYS A 221 -2.99 20.15 1.05
CA LYS A 221 -3.78 18.92 1.21
C LYS A 221 -2.90 17.68 1.42
N LEU A 222 -1.58 17.80 1.24
CA LEU A 222 -0.64 16.68 1.43
C LEU A 222 -0.08 16.66 2.86
N PRO A 223 0.05 15.47 3.48
CA PRO A 223 0.65 15.32 4.80
C PRO A 223 2.12 15.76 4.83
N ILE A 224 2.58 16.12 6.03
CA ILE A 224 4.02 16.23 6.30
C ILE A 224 4.61 14.81 6.33
N VAL A 225 5.68 14.61 5.56
CA VAL A 225 6.39 13.32 5.52
C VAL A 225 7.45 13.28 6.60
N SER A 226 7.51 12.17 7.31
CA SER A 226 8.48 11.91 8.38
C SER A 226 9.08 10.50 8.26
N SER A 227 10.07 10.20 9.09
CA SER A 227 10.64 8.84 9.14
C SER A 227 9.61 7.82 9.64
N ALA A 228 9.57 6.64 9.04
CA ALA A 228 8.73 5.51 9.45
C ALA A 228 9.02 5.01 10.89
N THR A 229 10.19 5.32 11.44
CA THR A 229 10.57 4.94 12.81
C THR A 229 10.03 5.88 13.90
N LYS A 230 9.28 6.92 13.53
CA LYS A 230 8.71 7.87 14.49
C LYS A 230 7.34 7.43 14.97
N SER A 231 7.10 7.60 16.27
CA SER A 231 5.74 7.61 16.80
C SER A 231 5.04 8.90 16.35
N ILE A 232 3.79 8.78 15.94
CA ILE A 232 2.94 9.91 15.54
C ILE A 232 2.03 10.38 16.67
N GLY A 233 1.91 9.61 17.74
CA GLY A 233 1.08 9.94 18.90
C GLY A 233 0.70 8.72 19.71
N TYR A 234 -0.39 8.85 20.41
CA TYR A 234 -1.00 7.79 21.21
C TYR A 234 -2.38 7.47 20.70
N ILE A 235 -2.88 6.29 21.07
CA ILE A 235 -4.25 5.90 20.78
C ILE A 235 -5.24 6.95 21.33
N SER A 236 -6.31 7.23 20.59
CA SER A 236 -7.30 8.20 21.02
C SER A 236 -8.01 7.75 22.32
N ASN A 237 -8.35 8.72 23.18
CA ASN A 237 -9.07 8.45 24.42
C ASN A 237 -10.36 7.66 24.19
N SER A 238 -11.05 7.90 23.08
CA SER A 238 -12.28 7.19 22.71
C SER A 238 -12.03 5.70 22.54
N LEU A 239 -11.04 5.34 21.72
CA LEU A 239 -10.70 3.94 21.45
C LEU A 239 -10.08 3.25 22.67
N ALA A 240 -9.22 3.95 23.41
CA ALA A 240 -8.65 3.42 24.63
C ALA A 240 -9.75 3.05 25.64
N ASN A 241 -10.71 3.93 25.88
CA ASN A 241 -11.83 3.67 26.78
C ASN A 241 -12.77 2.57 26.26
N GLN A 242 -13.02 2.53 24.95
CA GLN A 242 -13.92 1.54 24.34
C GLN A 242 -13.36 0.12 24.45
N TYR A 243 -12.08 -0.06 24.17
CA TYR A 243 -11.45 -1.37 24.06
C TYR A 243 -10.59 -1.77 25.26
N GLY A 244 -10.17 -0.83 26.07
CA GLY A 244 -9.34 -1.09 27.24
C GLY A 244 -7.84 -0.98 26.98
N PHE A 245 -7.43 -0.26 25.93
CA PHE A 245 -6.01 0.06 25.74
C PHE A 245 -5.50 0.99 26.82
N ASP A 246 -4.19 0.90 27.10
CA ASP A 246 -3.50 1.91 27.88
C ASP A 246 -3.50 3.24 27.10
N LEU A 247 -3.76 4.36 27.78
CA LEU A 247 -3.73 5.69 27.17
C LEU A 247 -2.34 6.08 26.62
N GLU A 248 -1.29 5.42 27.11
CA GLU A 248 0.08 5.58 26.62
C GLU A 248 0.44 4.57 25.51
N CYS A 249 -0.53 3.81 24.98
CA CYS A 249 -0.31 2.97 23.82
C CYS A 249 0.04 3.84 22.61
N ARG A 250 1.27 3.73 22.13
CA ARG A 250 1.78 4.53 21.01
C ARG A 250 1.21 4.04 19.69
N ILE A 251 0.99 5.00 18.78
CA ILE A 251 0.74 4.73 17.36
C ILE A 251 2.00 5.15 16.61
N ASP A 252 2.63 4.21 15.95
CA ASP A 252 3.82 4.47 15.14
C ASP A 252 3.41 4.86 13.71
N ALA A 253 4.35 5.47 12.95
CA ALA A 253 4.04 5.99 11.61
C ALA A 253 3.48 4.94 10.65
N GLY A 254 3.83 3.67 10.87
CA GLY A 254 3.43 2.61 9.95
C GLY A 254 4.23 2.65 8.65
N SER A 255 3.85 1.86 7.67
CA SER A 255 4.42 1.90 6.32
C SER A 255 3.56 1.11 5.33
N GLY A 256 3.92 1.18 4.03
CA GLY A 256 3.35 0.33 3.01
C GLY A 256 3.65 -1.16 3.25
N ASP A 257 2.80 -2.02 2.73
CA ASP A 257 2.86 -3.47 2.90
C ASP A 257 4.19 -4.09 2.41
N ASN A 258 4.74 -3.61 1.28
CA ASN A 258 6.02 -4.10 0.77
C ASN A 258 7.20 -3.71 1.67
N MET A 259 7.19 -2.52 2.27
CA MET A 259 8.21 -2.05 3.20
C MET A 259 8.22 -2.92 4.47
N TYR A 260 7.05 -3.22 5.00
CA TYR A 260 6.93 -4.10 6.17
C TYR A 260 7.14 -5.58 5.84
N SER A 261 6.85 -6.00 4.61
CA SER A 261 7.23 -7.32 4.13
C SER A 261 8.75 -7.51 4.10
N ALA A 262 9.51 -6.47 3.67
CA ALA A 262 10.96 -6.49 3.73
C ALA A 262 11.45 -6.67 5.18
N LEU A 263 10.95 -5.84 6.09
CA LEU A 263 11.27 -5.92 7.52
C LEU A 263 10.92 -7.30 8.11
N GLY A 264 9.70 -7.78 7.84
CA GLY A 264 9.19 -9.06 8.36
C GLY A 264 9.92 -10.29 7.84
N THR A 265 10.53 -10.22 6.64
CA THR A 265 11.37 -11.28 6.07
C THR A 265 12.84 -11.14 6.44
N GLY A 266 13.20 -10.14 7.26
CA GLY A 266 14.60 -9.89 7.65
C GLY A 266 15.45 -9.25 6.55
N ASN A 267 14.84 -8.75 5.49
CA ASN A 267 15.52 -8.01 4.42
C ASN A 267 15.66 -6.54 4.85
N ILE A 268 16.67 -6.26 5.68
CA ILE A 268 16.92 -4.94 6.29
C ILE A 268 18.31 -4.38 5.94
N GLU A 269 19.14 -5.18 5.24
CA GLU A 269 20.49 -4.84 4.82
C GLU A 269 20.70 -5.19 3.35
N PRO A 270 21.60 -4.47 2.65
CA PRO A 270 21.96 -4.80 1.26
C PRO A 270 22.47 -6.23 1.10
N GLY A 271 22.13 -6.86 -0.03
CA GLY A 271 22.63 -8.20 -0.40
C GLY A 271 21.57 -9.31 -0.35
N THR A 272 20.39 -9.03 0.20
CA THR A 272 19.24 -9.94 0.17
C THR A 272 18.19 -9.42 -0.80
N VAL A 273 17.60 -10.31 -1.62
CA VAL A 273 16.44 -10.02 -2.46
C VAL A 273 15.26 -10.82 -1.97
N THR A 274 14.17 -10.14 -1.69
CA THR A 274 12.89 -10.78 -1.39
C THR A 274 12.07 -10.86 -2.68
N ILE A 275 11.53 -12.05 -2.96
CA ILE A 275 10.64 -12.28 -4.11
C ILE A 275 9.31 -12.76 -3.55
N SER A 276 8.25 -12.01 -3.83
CA SER A 276 6.87 -12.40 -3.51
C SER A 276 6.21 -12.93 -4.78
N LEU A 277 5.70 -14.15 -4.71
CA LEU A 277 5.06 -14.85 -5.82
C LEU A 277 3.56 -14.97 -5.53
N GLY A 278 2.80 -14.03 -6.02
CA GLY A 278 1.34 -14.00 -5.91
C GLY A 278 0.68 -13.78 -7.26
N THR A 279 -0.57 -13.33 -7.28
CA THR A 279 -1.27 -12.92 -8.52
C THR A 279 -0.46 -11.87 -9.28
N SER A 280 0.08 -10.88 -8.56
CA SER A 280 1.21 -10.07 -8.99
C SER A 280 2.49 -10.57 -8.32
N GLY A 281 3.62 -10.34 -8.95
CA GLY A 281 4.93 -10.66 -8.40
C GLY A 281 5.69 -9.39 -8.04
N THR A 282 6.38 -9.37 -6.90
CA THR A 282 7.30 -8.30 -6.56
C THR A 282 8.69 -8.87 -6.28
N ALA A 283 9.73 -8.14 -6.69
CA ALA A 283 11.09 -8.42 -6.30
C ALA A 283 11.70 -7.12 -5.77
N PHE A 284 12.22 -7.13 -4.54
CA PHE A 284 12.79 -5.97 -3.90
C PHE A 284 13.99 -6.30 -3.03
N THR A 285 14.82 -5.31 -2.81
CA THR A 285 16.00 -5.39 -1.94
C THR A 285 16.14 -4.11 -1.14
N ILE A 286 17.06 -4.09 -0.19
CA ILE A 286 17.39 -2.88 0.56
C ILE A 286 18.73 -2.31 0.05
N LEU A 287 18.79 -0.99 -0.11
CA LEU A 287 20.00 -0.27 -0.49
C LEU A 287 20.22 0.94 0.44
N ASP A 288 21.48 1.27 0.71
CA ASP A 288 21.84 2.45 1.51
C ASP A 288 21.72 3.77 0.73
N LYS A 289 21.58 3.70 -0.59
CA LYS A 289 21.46 4.86 -1.49
C LYS A 289 20.30 4.65 -2.46
N PRO A 290 19.66 5.74 -2.93
CA PRO A 290 18.60 5.63 -3.89
C PRO A 290 19.10 5.00 -5.20
N PHE A 291 18.29 4.11 -5.77
CA PHE A 291 18.51 3.57 -7.10
C PHE A 291 17.45 4.13 -8.04
N VAL A 292 17.85 4.98 -8.95
CA VAL A 292 16.97 5.58 -9.95
C VAL A 292 17.14 4.83 -11.27
N ASP A 293 16.09 4.10 -11.64
CA ASP A 293 16.05 3.37 -12.91
C ASP A 293 15.71 4.34 -14.05
N LYS A 294 16.57 4.43 -15.06
CA LYS A 294 16.38 5.32 -16.21
C LYS A 294 15.22 4.92 -17.11
N ASP A 295 14.90 3.63 -17.12
CA ASP A 295 13.78 3.08 -17.90
C ASP A 295 12.46 3.13 -17.10
N GLY A 296 12.52 3.44 -15.81
CA GLY A 296 11.37 3.60 -14.93
C GLY A 296 10.62 2.30 -14.63
N GLU A 297 11.26 1.14 -14.85
CA GLU A 297 10.66 -0.18 -14.56
C GLU A 297 10.78 -0.53 -13.07
N ILE A 298 11.93 -0.20 -12.45
CA ILE A 298 12.18 -0.41 -11.02
C ILE A 298 11.80 0.85 -10.26
N ALA A 299 10.83 0.75 -9.36
CA ALA A 299 10.43 1.85 -8.53
C ALA A 299 11.51 2.18 -7.48
N CYS A 300 11.82 3.46 -7.30
CA CYS A 300 12.72 3.94 -6.28
C CYS A 300 11.92 4.29 -5.01
N PHE A 301 11.62 3.29 -4.17
CA PHE A 301 10.94 3.54 -2.91
C PHE A 301 11.93 3.74 -1.77
N CYS A 302 11.47 4.40 -0.70
CA CYS A 302 12.11 4.33 0.61
C CYS A 302 11.59 3.10 1.36
N ASP A 303 12.41 2.58 2.27
CA ASP A 303 12.01 1.51 3.18
C ASP A 303 11.52 2.06 4.53
N SER A 304 11.14 1.18 5.44
CA SER A 304 10.69 1.54 6.79
C SER A 304 11.82 1.73 7.82
N THR A 305 13.09 1.58 7.41
CA THR A 305 14.26 1.75 8.31
C THR A 305 15.05 3.03 8.06
N GLY A 306 14.67 3.82 7.04
CA GLY A 306 15.35 5.03 6.60
C GLY A 306 16.31 4.83 5.42
N LYS A 307 16.33 3.63 4.83
CA LYS A 307 17.06 3.26 3.63
C LYS A 307 16.15 3.31 2.39
N TYR A 308 16.53 2.61 1.33
CA TYR A 308 15.78 2.57 0.06
C TYR A 308 15.40 1.15 -0.29
N LEU A 309 14.25 1.01 -0.93
CA LEU A 309 13.65 -0.26 -1.34
C LEU A 309 13.34 -0.20 -2.85
N PRO A 310 14.35 -0.40 -3.74
CA PRO A 310 14.07 -0.58 -5.14
C PRO A 310 13.20 -1.81 -5.35
N LEU A 311 12.08 -1.63 -6.06
CA LEU A 311 11.05 -2.64 -6.23
C LEU A 311 10.68 -2.79 -7.71
N LEU A 312 10.78 -4.02 -8.21
CA LEU A 312 10.21 -4.44 -9.49
C LEU A 312 8.85 -5.10 -9.23
N CYS A 313 7.81 -4.66 -9.92
CA CYS A 313 6.48 -5.26 -9.87
C CYS A 313 6.10 -5.85 -11.22
N ILE A 314 5.61 -7.10 -11.18
CA ILE A 314 5.06 -7.82 -12.34
C ILE A 314 3.57 -8.02 -12.09
N SER A 315 2.73 -7.34 -12.87
CA SER A 315 1.29 -7.24 -12.61
C SER A 315 0.51 -8.55 -12.76
N ASN A 316 1.01 -9.53 -13.52
CA ASN A 316 0.30 -10.77 -13.83
C ASN A 316 1.24 -11.99 -13.77
N MET A 317 1.80 -12.27 -12.61
CA MET A 317 2.71 -13.40 -12.45
C MET A 317 1.96 -14.74 -12.34
N ALA A 318 1.18 -14.94 -11.28
CA ALA A 318 0.44 -16.18 -11.11
C ALA A 318 -0.76 -16.30 -12.07
N GLY A 319 -1.33 -15.19 -12.50
CA GLY A 319 -2.37 -15.20 -13.55
C GLY A 319 -1.83 -15.76 -14.86
N GLY A 320 -0.68 -15.27 -15.34
CA GLY A 320 -0.03 -15.80 -16.55
C GLY A 320 0.38 -17.26 -16.42
N TYR A 321 0.90 -17.63 -15.26
CA TYR A 321 1.23 -19.01 -14.93
C TYR A 321 -0.01 -19.93 -14.97
N ASN A 322 -1.11 -19.53 -14.34
CA ASN A 322 -2.35 -20.31 -14.32
C ASN A 322 -2.94 -20.43 -15.74
N THR A 323 -2.95 -19.35 -16.52
CA THR A 323 -3.37 -19.41 -17.95
C THR A 323 -2.54 -20.41 -18.74
N PHE A 324 -1.23 -20.42 -18.54
CA PHE A 324 -0.35 -21.39 -19.19
C PHE A 324 -0.70 -22.84 -18.82
N LEU A 325 -0.99 -23.13 -17.53
CA LEU A 325 -1.43 -24.45 -17.09
C LEU A 325 -2.75 -24.86 -17.74
N GLU A 326 -3.73 -23.97 -17.76
CA GLU A 326 -5.04 -24.22 -18.36
C GLU A 326 -4.96 -24.48 -19.86
N GLU A 327 -4.23 -23.65 -20.62
CA GLU A 327 -4.04 -23.79 -22.05
C GLU A 327 -3.33 -25.08 -22.45
N ASN A 328 -2.47 -25.61 -21.58
CA ASN A 328 -1.73 -26.83 -21.83
C ASN A 328 -2.29 -28.08 -21.11
N ASN A 329 -3.44 -27.95 -20.41
CA ASN A 329 -4.04 -29.00 -19.59
C ASN A 329 -3.07 -29.62 -18.58
N LEU A 330 -2.25 -28.78 -17.94
CA LEU A 330 -1.27 -29.20 -16.94
C LEU A 330 -1.82 -28.94 -15.52
N SER A 331 -1.55 -29.87 -14.62
CA SER A 331 -1.69 -29.60 -13.19
C SER A 331 -0.45 -28.89 -12.63
N HIS A 332 -0.54 -28.34 -11.41
CA HIS A 332 0.62 -27.79 -10.70
C HIS A 332 1.73 -28.85 -10.53
N ALA A 333 1.36 -30.13 -10.29
CA ALA A 333 2.32 -31.22 -10.16
C ALA A 333 3.05 -31.54 -11.48
N ASP A 334 2.33 -31.48 -12.61
CA ASP A 334 2.95 -31.66 -13.93
C ASP A 334 3.96 -30.55 -14.22
N PHE A 335 3.61 -29.31 -13.87
CA PHE A 335 4.50 -28.16 -14.03
C PHE A 335 5.74 -28.27 -13.14
N GLU A 336 5.58 -28.67 -11.88
CA GLU A 336 6.71 -28.91 -10.97
C GLU A 336 7.66 -29.99 -11.54
N ALA A 337 7.11 -31.06 -12.11
CA ALA A 337 7.90 -32.09 -12.77
C ALA A 337 8.67 -31.57 -14.00
N LEU A 338 8.07 -30.65 -14.76
CA LEU A 338 8.75 -29.97 -15.88
C LEU A 338 9.86 -29.02 -15.39
N LEU A 339 9.61 -28.28 -14.32
CA LEU A 339 10.61 -27.38 -13.72
C LEU A 339 11.86 -28.14 -13.26
N THR A 340 11.68 -29.31 -12.63
CA THR A 340 12.83 -30.13 -12.17
C THR A 340 13.69 -30.67 -13.31
N GLN A 341 13.12 -30.76 -14.52
CA GLN A 341 13.84 -31.21 -15.73
C GLN A 341 14.48 -30.06 -16.52
N THR A 342 14.13 -28.81 -16.18
CA THR A 342 14.58 -27.62 -16.90
C THR A 342 15.60 -26.86 -16.06
N PRO A 343 16.86 -26.74 -16.50
CA PRO A 343 17.86 -25.98 -15.75
C PRO A 343 17.49 -24.48 -15.71
N PRO A 344 17.91 -23.73 -14.67
CA PRO A 344 17.69 -22.30 -14.60
C PRO A 344 18.14 -21.58 -15.87
N GLY A 345 17.27 -20.72 -16.41
CA GLY A 345 17.52 -20.01 -17.67
C GLY A 345 17.43 -20.90 -18.92
N ASN A 346 17.03 -22.19 -18.80
CA ASN A 346 16.82 -23.14 -19.90
C ASN A 346 17.96 -23.11 -20.94
N ASN A 347 19.21 -22.95 -20.47
CA ASN A 347 20.41 -22.84 -21.33
C ASN A 347 20.32 -21.72 -22.40
N GLY A 348 19.55 -20.67 -22.14
CA GLY A 348 19.30 -19.57 -23.07
C GLY A 348 18.28 -19.92 -24.19
N ASN A 349 17.62 -21.07 -24.12
CA ASN A 349 16.56 -21.44 -25.04
C ASN A 349 15.22 -20.89 -24.53
N ILE A 350 14.44 -20.34 -25.39
CA ILE A 350 13.05 -19.85 -25.23
C ILE A 350 12.79 -19.18 -23.88
N ILE A 351 12.74 -17.87 -23.89
CA ILE A 351 12.15 -17.07 -22.82
C ILE A 351 10.71 -16.80 -23.24
N ILE A 352 9.75 -17.36 -22.50
CA ILE A 352 8.34 -16.98 -22.66
C ILE A 352 8.16 -15.69 -21.88
N LYS A 353 8.01 -14.57 -22.58
CA LYS A 353 7.52 -13.34 -21.99
C LYS A 353 6.01 -13.52 -21.77
N MET A 354 5.59 -13.74 -20.53
CA MET A 354 4.17 -13.70 -20.19
C MET A 354 3.75 -12.23 -20.23
N GLU A 355 3.25 -11.79 -21.36
CA GLU A 355 2.61 -10.49 -21.46
C GLU A 355 1.33 -10.53 -20.62
N SER A 356 1.09 -9.46 -19.87
CA SER A 356 -0.20 -9.27 -19.23
C SER A 356 -1.27 -9.37 -20.30
N TYR A 357 -2.16 -10.34 -20.21
CA TYR A 357 -3.37 -10.39 -21.02
C TYR A 357 -4.26 -9.21 -20.64
N SER A 358 -3.94 -8.03 -21.13
CA SER A 358 -4.94 -7.00 -21.28
C SER A 358 -5.82 -7.45 -22.44
N LYS A 359 -7.03 -7.88 -22.16
CA LYS A 359 -8.06 -7.98 -23.20
C LYS A 359 -8.10 -6.62 -23.89
N LYS A 360 -7.50 -6.53 -25.08
CA LYS A 360 -7.52 -5.42 -26.03
C LYS A 360 -7.58 -4.04 -25.41
N GLY A 361 -6.48 -3.34 -25.36
CA GLY A 361 -6.44 -1.91 -25.41
C GLY A 361 -5.89 -1.14 -24.21
N VAL A 362 -4.84 -1.62 -23.53
CA VAL A 362 -3.92 -0.72 -22.82
C VAL A 362 -2.52 -1.33 -22.91
N SER A 363 -1.73 -0.82 -23.82
CA SER A 363 -0.27 -1.00 -23.88
C SER A 363 0.38 -0.07 -22.88
#